data_f8bcae1de8ff247c3d14f0b02fdea8af
#
_entry.id   f8bcae1de8ff247c3d14f0b02fdea8af
#
_cell.length_a   1.000
_cell.length_b   1.000
_cell.length_c   1.000
_cell.angle_alpha   90.00
_cell.angle_beta   90.00
_cell.angle_gamma   90.00
#
_symmetry.space_group_name_H-M   'P 1'
#
loop_
_entity.id
_entity.type
_entity.pdbx_description
1 polymer ?
#
loop_
_entity_poly.entity_id
_entity_poly.type
_entity_poly.pdbx_seq_one_letter_code
_entity_poly.pdbx_strand_id
1 'polypeptide(L)'
;MAVSINGWPVIESWGDVRLDKKPIPGCPSRSLTMRREVLPLFLALAADYHRDIAPLDTGAWDEWSYNYRPARTSSAWSNHASGTAVDLNASAEGARGTSSAGWWRTAKRNVKAWRIRKRYEIVHWGGWAEYADDPRTPQREGWEAAWSDPMHWELKAGTTMTDVQRIIAKLGIKPDGTRTK
;
A
#
# COMPACT_ATOMS: atom_id res chain seq x y z
N MET A 1 -23.80 -1.78 -7.29
CA MET A 1 -22.82 -0.99 -6.51
C MET A 1 -21.50 -1.03 -7.28
N ALA A 2 -20.88 0.13 -7.51
CA ALA A 2 -19.59 0.19 -8.22
C ALA A 2 -18.49 -0.51 -7.41
N VAL A 3 -17.55 -1.16 -8.10
CA VAL A 3 -16.41 -1.84 -7.48
C VAL A 3 -15.10 -1.30 -8.07
N SER A 4 -14.05 -1.30 -7.27
CA SER A 4 -12.70 -0.96 -7.70
C SER A 4 -12.04 -2.13 -8.44
N ILE A 5 -10.86 -1.88 -9.02
CA ILE A 5 -10.11 -2.89 -9.82
C ILE A 5 -9.90 -4.19 -9.04
N ASN A 6 -9.65 -4.13 -7.74
CA ASN A 6 -9.47 -5.32 -6.91
C ASN A 6 -10.77 -5.96 -6.40
N GLY A 7 -11.94 -5.47 -6.85
CA GLY A 7 -13.25 -6.05 -6.55
C GLY A 7 -13.95 -5.53 -5.30
N TRP A 8 -13.33 -4.58 -4.56
CA TRP A 8 -13.95 -4.02 -3.36
C TRP A 8 -14.97 -2.92 -3.70
N PRO A 9 -16.09 -2.84 -2.95
CA PRO A 9 -17.09 -1.79 -3.16
C PRO A 9 -16.49 -0.40 -3.02
N VAL A 10 -16.80 0.46 -3.98
CA VAL A 10 -16.36 1.86 -3.97
C VAL A 10 -17.04 2.63 -2.84
N ILE A 11 -16.32 3.58 -2.27
CA ILE A 11 -16.81 4.54 -1.28
C ILE A 11 -16.82 5.90 -1.98
N GLU A 12 -17.95 6.59 -2.01
CA GLU A 12 -18.15 7.79 -2.83
C GLU A 12 -17.92 9.10 -2.07
N SER A 13 -17.80 9.01 -0.74
CA SER A 13 -17.69 10.21 0.12
C SER A 13 -16.66 10.05 1.23
N TRP A 14 -15.92 11.11 1.50
CA TRP A 14 -15.00 11.21 2.64
C TRP A 14 -15.69 11.08 4.01
N GLY A 15 -16.98 11.38 4.11
CA GLY A 15 -17.78 11.24 5.33
C GLY A 15 -18.40 9.86 5.53
N ASP A 16 -18.11 8.90 4.66
CA ASP A 16 -18.71 7.57 4.74
C ASP A 16 -18.25 6.82 6.00
N VAL A 17 -19.20 6.23 6.72
CA VAL A 17 -18.96 5.47 7.95
C VAL A 17 -18.04 4.26 7.78
N ARG A 18 -17.85 3.81 6.55
CA ARG A 18 -16.91 2.74 6.20
C ARG A 18 -15.44 3.20 6.21
N LEU A 19 -15.19 4.51 6.20
CA LEU A 19 -13.84 5.06 6.34
C LEU A 19 -13.51 5.31 7.81
N ASP A 20 -12.23 5.18 8.14
CA ASP A 20 -11.66 5.61 9.40
C ASP A 20 -10.28 6.23 9.14
N LYS A 21 -9.83 7.12 10.02
CA LYS A 21 -8.55 7.80 9.94
C LYS A 21 -7.78 7.59 11.23
N LYS A 22 -6.55 7.07 11.12
CA LYS A 22 -5.67 6.89 12.29
C LYS A 22 -4.22 7.25 11.98
N PRO A 23 -3.46 7.68 13.00
CA PRO A 23 -2.03 7.91 12.87
C PRO A 23 -1.28 6.60 12.60
N ILE A 24 -0.17 6.70 11.88
CA ILE A 24 0.73 5.57 11.62
C ILE A 24 1.54 5.28 12.88
N PRO A 25 1.58 4.02 13.39
CA PRO A 25 2.39 3.66 14.54
C PRO A 25 3.87 3.98 14.32
N GLY A 26 4.47 4.67 15.28
CA GLY A 26 5.86 5.15 15.18
C GLY A 26 6.04 6.43 14.34
N CYS A 27 4.97 6.92 13.69
CA CYS A 27 4.98 8.13 12.87
C CYS A 27 3.68 8.95 13.08
N PRO A 28 3.43 9.48 14.29
CA PRO A 28 2.15 10.10 14.64
C PRO A 28 1.84 11.39 13.88
N SER A 29 2.82 12.01 13.25
CA SER A 29 2.64 13.16 12.36
C SER A 29 1.99 12.80 11.02
N ARG A 30 1.88 11.52 10.70
CA ARG A 30 1.26 11.00 9.48
C ARG A 30 0.07 10.09 9.82
N SER A 31 -0.95 10.10 8.96
CA SER A 31 -2.15 9.30 9.16
C SER A 31 -2.66 8.75 7.83
N LEU A 32 -3.35 7.61 7.89
CA LEU A 32 -4.03 7.02 6.75
C LEU A 32 -5.55 7.13 6.94
N THR A 33 -6.26 7.45 5.86
CA THR A 33 -7.73 7.34 5.78
C THR A 33 -8.05 6.20 4.85
N MET A 34 -8.62 5.14 5.35
CA MET A 34 -8.89 3.92 4.59
C MET A 34 -10.20 3.27 5.04
N ARG A 35 -10.63 2.27 4.31
CA ARG A 35 -11.74 1.41 4.76
C ARG A 35 -11.40 0.86 6.14
N ARG A 36 -12.34 1.02 7.08
CA ARG A 36 -12.18 0.72 8.51
C ARG A 36 -11.59 -0.67 8.78
N GLU A 37 -12.08 -1.66 8.04
CA GLU A 37 -11.72 -3.05 8.26
C GLU A 37 -10.30 -3.40 7.78
N VAL A 38 -9.77 -2.64 6.81
CA VAL A 38 -8.42 -2.87 6.29
C VAL A 38 -7.39 -1.90 6.88
N LEU A 39 -7.84 -0.82 7.51
CA LEU A 39 -6.97 0.21 8.05
C LEU A 39 -5.90 -0.34 9.01
N PRO A 40 -6.18 -1.24 9.97
CA PRO A 40 -5.15 -1.80 10.85
C PRO A 40 -4.01 -2.48 10.09
N LEU A 41 -4.34 -3.22 9.01
CA LEU A 41 -3.36 -3.90 8.17
C LEU A 41 -2.40 -2.90 7.51
N PHE A 42 -2.94 -1.84 6.91
CA PHE A 42 -2.14 -0.84 6.22
C PHE A 42 -1.39 0.10 7.17
N LEU A 43 -1.90 0.36 8.37
CA LEU A 43 -1.16 1.06 9.42
C LEU A 43 0.08 0.28 9.84
N ALA A 44 -0.04 -1.03 10.05
CA ALA A 44 1.08 -1.90 10.39
C ALA A 44 2.10 -1.99 9.23
N LEU A 45 1.62 -2.04 7.98
CA LEU A 45 2.47 -2.01 6.80
C LEU A 45 3.23 -0.69 6.69
N ALA A 46 2.55 0.45 6.86
CA ALA A 46 3.16 1.77 6.82
C ALA A 46 4.19 1.97 7.95
N ALA A 47 3.94 1.42 9.14
CA ALA A 47 4.90 1.40 10.23
C ALA A 47 6.16 0.58 9.89
N ASP A 48 5.99 -0.57 9.25
CA ASP A 48 7.13 -1.37 8.75
C ASP A 48 7.89 -0.61 7.65
N TYR A 49 7.18 0.04 6.74
CA TYR A 49 7.79 0.88 5.70
C TYR A 49 8.60 2.01 6.31
N HIS A 50 8.03 2.78 7.24
CA HIS A 50 8.68 3.88 7.94
C HIS A 50 9.97 3.44 8.64
N ARG A 51 9.93 2.30 9.31
CA ARG A 51 11.09 1.75 10.04
C ARG A 51 12.16 1.18 9.11
N ASP A 52 11.76 0.42 8.09
CA ASP A 52 12.66 -0.45 7.34
C ASP A 52 13.09 0.13 5.99
N ILE A 53 12.26 0.93 5.33
CA ILE A 53 12.52 1.45 3.99
C ILE A 53 12.95 2.91 4.03
N ALA A 54 12.05 3.79 4.46
CA ALA A 54 12.31 5.22 4.54
C ALA A 54 11.35 5.92 5.52
N PRO A 55 11.80 6.99 6.19
CA PRO A 55 10.94 7.82 7.05
C PRO A 55 9.76 8.39 6.25
N LEU A 56 8.57 8.37 6.86
CA LEU A 56 7.35 8.98 6.32
C LEU A 56 7.11 10.40 6.86
N ASP A 57 7.81 10.80 7.92
CA ASP A 57 7.66 12.09 8.61
C ASP A 57 8.62 13.17 8.10
N THR A 58 9.36 12.90 7.02
CA THR A 58 10.27 13.84 6.38
C THR A 58 9.67 14.39 5.09
N GLY A 59 9.77 15.71 4.88
CA GLY A 59 9.30 16.33 3.65
C GLY A 59 7.79 16.64 3.63
N ALA A 60 7.20 16.63 2.44
CA ALA A 60 5.80 16.92 2.22
C ALA A 60 4.89 15.85 2.81
N TRP A 61 3.61 16.19 3.00
CA TRP A 61 2.58 15.21 3.35
C TRP A 61 2.14 14.49 2.08
N ASP A 62 2.68 13.32 1.82
CA ASP A 62 2.54 12.58 0.57
C ASP A 62 2.18 11.10 0.76
N GLU A 63 1.63 10.73 1.91
CA GLU A 63 0.96 9.45 2.14
C GLU A 63 -0.48 9.56 1.65
N TRP A 64 -0.73 9.08 0.42
CA TRP A 64 -2.04 9.15 -0.20
C TRP A 64 -2.79 7.85 -0.03
N SER A 65 -3.94 7.89 0.65
CA SER A 65 -4.75 6.72 0.93
C SER A 65 -6.09 6.76 0.20
N TYR A 66 -7.22 6.95 0.89
CA TYR A 66 -8.52 7.05 0.23
C TYR A 66 -8.57 8.24 -0.73
N ASN A 67 -9.05 8.00 -1.96
CA ASN A 67 -9.31 9.04 -2.95
C ASN A 67 -10.37 8.54 -3.95
N TYR A 68 -11.54 9.20 -3.96
CA TYR A 68 -12.64 8.86 -4.88
C TYR A 68 -12.32 9.34 -6.30
N ARG A 69 -11.77 8.47 -7.10
CA ARG A 69 -11.43 8.75 -8.51
C ARG A 69 -11.37 7.48 -9.34
N PRO A 70 -11.58 7.59 -10.67
CA PRO A 70 -11.21 6.51 -11.59
C PRO A 70 -9.72 6.20 -11.54
N ALA A 71 -9.34 5.02 -11.99
CA ALA A 71 -7.95 4.69 -12.24
C ALA A 71 -7.40 5.58 -13.38
N ARG A 72 -6.10 5.90 -13.32
CA ARG A 72 -5.50 6.80 -14.33
C ARG A 72 -5.39 6.17 -15.71
N THR A 73 -5.38 4.85 -15.78
CA THR A 73 -5.13 4.08 -17.00
C THR A 73 -6.39 3.42 -17.58
N SER A 74 -7.53 3.57 -16.93
CA SER A 74 -8.80 2.94 -17.36
C SER A 74 -10.01 3.69 -16.81
N SER A 75 -11.20 3.37 -17.31
CA SER A 75 -12.48 3.85 -16.77
C SER A 75 -12.90 3.14 -15.47
N ALA A 76 -12.18 2.10 -15.04
CA ALA A 76 -12.45 1.40 -13.80
C ALA A 76 -12.14 2.28 -12.58
N TRP A 77 -12.77 2.00 -11.46
CA TRP A 77 -12.49 2.69 -10.20
C TRP A 77 -11.14 2.27 -9.62
N SER A 78 -10.35 3.26 -9.21
CA SER A 78 -9.10 3.04 -8.50
C SER A 78 -9.31 2.29 -7.18
N ASN A 79 -8.34 1.50 -6.73
CA ASN A 79 -8.37 0.84 -5.44
C ASN A 79 -8.27 1.84 -4.25
N HIS A 80 -7.81 3.07 -4.50
CA HIS A 80 -7.95 4.18 -3.56
C HIS A 80 -9.42 4.54 -3.32
N ALA A 81 -10.30 4.46 -4.33
CA ALA A 81 -11.71 4.78 -4.19
C ALA A 81 -12.49 3.76 -3.34
N SER A 82 -11.98 2.57 -3.14
CA SER A 82 -12.54 1.59 -2.19
C SER A 82 -11.88 1.66 -0.81
N GLY A 83 -10.86 2.51 -0.62
CA GLY A 83 -10.09 2.61 0.62
C GLY A 83 -9.20 1.39 0.88
N THR A 84 -8.73 0.71 -0.19
CA THR A 84 -7.93 -0.53 -0.13
C THR A 84 -6.55 -0.38 -0.76
N ALA A 85 -6.11 0.85 -1.00
CA ALA A 85 -4.77 1.18 -1.51
C ALA A 85 -4.17 2.37 -0.77
N VAL A 86 -2.84 2.45 -0.74
CA VAL A 86 -2.07 3.57 -0.20
C VAL A 86 -0.80 3.78 -1.03
N ASP A 87 -0.46 5.06 -1.24
CA ASP A 87 0.84 5.49 -1.75
C ASP A 87 1.65 6.04 -0.57
N LEU A 88 2.89 5.58 -0.40
CA LEU A 88 3.78 5.98 0.69
C LEU A 88 4.98 6.74 0.11
N ASN A 89 5.33 7.92 0.67
CA ASN A 89 6.37 8.82 0.15
C ASN A 89 6.20 9.14 -1.35
N ALA A 90 4.99 9.46 -1.77
CA ALA A 90 4.63 9.56 -3.18
C ALA A 90 5.40 10.64 -3.96
N SER A 91 5.75 11.75 -3.31
CA SER A 91 6.50 12.85 -3.94
C SER A 91 8.01 12.61 -3.94
N ALA A 92 8.54 11.99 -2.88
CA ALA A 92 9.97 11.75 -2.73
C ALA A 92 10.48 10.67 -3.69
N GLU A 93 9.64 9.69 -4.01
CA GLU A 93 10.06 8.49 -4.71
C GLU A 93 9.74 8.49 -6.20
N GLY A 94 9.13 9.55 -6.66
CA GLY A 94 8.68 9.67 -8.05
C GLY A 94 7.62 8.62 -8.37
N ALA A 95 6.45 9.10 -8.69
CA ALA A 95 5.27 8.27 -8.87
C ALA A 95 5.37 7.27 -10.01
N ARG A 96 6.36 7.37 -10.88
CA ARG A 96 6.35 6.57 -12.12
C ARG A 96 7.68 6.55 -12.84
N GLY A 97 8.02 5.36 -13.32
CA GLY A 97 9.05 5.16 -14.29
C GLY A 97 10.45 4.94 -13.75
N THR A 98 11.41 5.00 -14.64
CA THR A 98 12.82 4.68 -14.36
C THR A 98 13.53 5.66 -13.44
N SER A 99 12.99 6.86 -13.24
CA SER A 99 13.60 7.90 -12.41
C SER A 99 13.69 7.53 -10.93
N SER A 100 12.74 6.77 -10.41
CA SER A 100 12.75 6.26 -9.04
C SER A 100 13.61 5.00 -8.86
N ALA A 101 14.01 4.36 -9.97
CA ALA A 101 14.75 3.09 -9.92
C ALA A 101 16.06 3.19 -9.14
N GLY A 102 16.80 4.29 -9.30
CA GLY A 102 18.05 4.53 -8.58
C GLY A 102 17.83 4.60 -7.08
N TRP A 103 16.84 5.37 -6.63
CA TRP A 103 16.50 5.52 -5.22
C TRP A 103 16.09 4.18 -4.59
N TRP A 104 15.24 3.41 -5.27
CA TRP A 104 14.78 2.11 -4.78
C TRP A 104 15.90 1.06 -4.69
N ARG A 105 16.82 1.06 -5.64
CA ARG A 105 17.99 0.16 -5.63
C ARG A 105 19.01 0.55 -4.56
N THR A 106 19.15 1.85 -4.31
CA THR A 106 20.02 2.38 -3.27
C THR A 106 19.57 1.87 -1.90
N ALA A 107 20.54 1.48 -1.07
CA ALA A 107 20.26 0.91 0.26
C ALA A 107 19.34 -0.32 0.27
N LYS A 108 19.17 -0.99 -0.88
CA LYS A 108 18.37 -2.20 -1.01
C LYS A 108 16.92 -2.02 -0.58
N ARG A 109 16.32 -0.85 -0.86
CA ARG A 109 14.93 -0.55 -0.50
C ARG A 109 13.94 -1.50 -1.14
N ASN A 110 14.19 -1.88 -2.41
CA ASN A 110 13.41 -2.89 -3.13
C ASN A 110 13.40 -4.25 -2.41
N VAL A 111 14.54 -4.70 -1.87
CA VAL A 111 14.62 -5.95 -1.09
C VAL A 111 13.78 -5.86 0.19
N LYS A 112 13.81 -4.69 0.85
CA LYS A 112 13.02 -4.44 2.05
C LYS A 112 11.52 -4.40 1.74
N ALA A 113 11.11 -3.73 0.67
CA ALA A 113 9.72 -3.70 0.19
C ALA A 113 9.21 -5.10 -0.14
N TRP A 114 10.00 -5.91 -0.85
CA TRP A 114 9.67 -7.29 -1.13
C TRP A 114 9.46 -8.12 0.16
N ARG A 115 10.29 -7.94 1.18
CA ARG A 115 10.10 -8.61 2.48
C ARG A 115 8.81 -8.19 3.17
N ILE A 116 8.45 -6.91 3.09
CA ILE A 116 7.17 -6.41 3.59
C ILE A 116 6.03 -7.06 2.81
N ARG A 117 6.04 -7.03 1.47
CA ARG A 117 5.04 -7.69 0.64
C ARG A 117 4.86 -9.16 1.02
N LYS A 118 5.96 -9.92 1.19
CA LYS A 118 5.90 -11.34 1.60
C LYS A 118 5.24 -11.52 2.97
N ARG A 119 5.50 -10.63 3.91
CA ARG A 119 4.88 -10.66 5.25
C ARG A 119 3.38 -10.44 5.18
N TYR A 120 2.94 -9.52 4.34
CA TYR A 120 1.53 -9.14 4.20
C TYR A 120 0.81 -9.89 3.09
N GLU A 121 1.22 -11.00 2.66
CA GLU A 121 0.71 -11.99 1.69
C GLU A 121 -0.37 -11.53 0.70
N ILE A 122 -1.44 -10.86 1.21
CA ILE A 122 -2.61 -10.37 0.46
C ILE A 122 -2.42 -8.96 -0.10
N VAL A 123 -1.27 -8.34 0.15
CA VAL A 123 -0.94 -7.01 -0.37
C VAL A 123 -0.07 -7.16 -1.61
N HIS A 124 -0.42 -6.41 -2.65
CA HIS A 124 0.40 -6.17 -3.81
C HIS A 124 1.24 -4.90 -3.59
N TRP A 125 2.49 -4.92 -4.08
CA TRP A 125 3.35 -3.76 -4.15
C TRP A 125 3.58 -3.39 -5.62
N GLY A 126 3.29 -2.15 -6.02
CA GLY A 126 3.38 -1.68 -7.39
C GLY A 126 4.81 -1.44 -7.92
N GLY A 127 5.84 -1.72 -7.14
CA GLY A 127 7.22 -1.64 -7.57
C GLY A 127 7.62 -2.78 -8.51
N TRP A 128 8.93 -3.03 -8.63
CA TRP A 128 9.47 -4.18 -9.39
C TRP A 128 9.19 -5.47 -8.63
N ALA A 129 7.93 -5.83 -8.58
CA ALA A 129 7.41 -6.69 -7.55
C ALA A 129 7.73 -8.15 -7.78
N GLU A 130 8.07 -8.56 -8.95
CA GLU A 130 8.27 -9.97 -9.14
C GLU A 130 9.74 -10.31 -9.20
N TYR A 131 10.28 -10.29 -8.04
CA TYR A 131 11.41 -11.12 -7.71
C TYR A 131 10.86 -12.53 -7.48
N ALA A 132 10.77 -13.37 -8.48
CA ALA A 132 10.21 -14.69 -8.29
C ALA A 132 10.88 -15.39 -7.11
N ASP A 133 12.18 -15.52 -7.12
CA ASP A 133 12.95 -16.17 -6.07
C ASP A 133 14.13 -15.33 -5.54
N ASP A 134 14.62 -14.35 -6.31
CA ASP A 134 15.74 -13.51 -5.92
C ASP A 134 15.35 -12.01 -5.97
N PRO A 135 15.17 -11.38 -4.79
CA PRO A 135 14.82 -9.96 -4.72
C PRO A 135 15.92 -9.01 -5.27
N ARG A 136 17.08 -9.52 -5.63
CA ARG A 136 18.17 -8.75 -6.24
C ARG A 136 18.03 -8.70 -7.77
N THR A 137 17.23 -9.58 -8.35
CA THR A 137 17.00 -9.64 -9.79
C THR A 137 15.55 -9.28 -10.09
N PRO A 138 15.22 -7.99 -10.27
CA PRO A 138 13.84 -7.57 -10.51
C PRO A 138 13.34 -8.10 -11.83
N GLN A 139 12.32 -8.94 -11.78
CA GLN A 139 11.51 -9.28 -12.93
C GLN A 139 10.27 -8.39 -12.90
N ARG A 140 9.97 -7.79 -14.04
CA ARG A 140 8.77 -7.00 -14.23
C ARG A 140 7.62 -7.94 -14.57
N GLU A 141 6.51 -7.82 -13.89
CA GLU A 141 5.28 -8.54 -14.28
C GLU A 141 4.71 -7.94 -15.56
N GLY A 142 4.35 -8.79 -16.49
CA GLY A 142 3.57 -8.62 -17.70
C GLY A 142 3.27 -7.17 -18.14
N TRP A 143 2.05 -6.72 -17.97
CA TRP A 143 1.62 -5.36 -18.31
C TRP A 143 2.34 -4.27 -17.49
N GLU A 144 2.80 -4.59 -16.29
CA GLU A 144 3.54 -3.69 -15.40
C GLU A 144 5.00 -3.52 -15.83
N ALA A 145 5.48 -4.34 -16.76
CA ALA A 145 6.85 -4.22 -17.30
C ALA A 145 7.16 -2.82 -17.85
N ALA A 146 6.13 -2.13 -18.37
CA ALA A 146 6.23 -0.75 -18.84
C ALA A 146 5.88 0.30 -17.78
N TRP A 147 5.45 -0.11 -16.57
CA TRP A 147 4.84 0.78 -15.62
C TRP A 147 5.11 0.32 -14.18
N SER A 148 6.03 0.98 -13.50
CA SER A 148 6.36 0.74 -12.10
C SER A 148 5.83 1.89 -11.24
N ASP A 149 5.14 1.58 -10.15
CA ASP A 149 4.60 2.52 -9.19
C ASP A 149 5.01 2.11 -7.76
N PRO A 150 6.30 2.25 -7.41
CA PRO A 150 6.85 1.66 -6.19
C PRO A 150 6.35 2.30 -4.89
N MET A 151 5.71 3.47 -4.95
CA MET A 151 5.02 4.05 -3.79
C MET A 151 3.71 3.32 -3.47
N HIS A 152 3.12 2.63 -4.45
CA HIS A 152 1.77 2.07 -4.40
C HIS A 152 1.72 0.69 -3.74
N TRP A 153 0.81 0.55 -2.79
CA TRP A 153 0.50 -0.69 -2.06
C TRP A 153 -1.01 -0.87 -2.02
N GLU A 154 -1.50 -2.06 -2.36
CA GLU A 154 -2.94 -2.31 -2.43
C GLU A 154 -3.29 -3.76 -2.06
N LEU A 155 -4.54 -4.01 -1.71
CA LEU A 155 -5.03 -5.39 -1.61
C LEU A 155 -5.04 -6.03 -3.01
N LYS A 156 -4.57 -7.26 -3.09
CA LYS A 156 -4.64 -8.07 -4.32
C LYS A 156 -6.10 -8.25 -4.76
N ALA A 157 -6.30 -8.38 -6.06
CA ALA A 157 -7.60 -8.71 -6.61
C ALA A 157 -8.14 -10.02 -6.01
N GLY A 158 -9.43 -10.05 -5.70
CA GLY A 158 -10.09 -11.20 -5.09
C GLY A 158 -9.83 -11.38 -3.59
N THR A 159 -9.04 -10.53 -2.95
CA THR A 159 -8.88 -10.54 -1.48
C THR A 159 -10.22 -10.30 -0.80
N THR A 160 -10.60 -11.17 0.11
CA THR A 160 -11.84 -11.08 0.88
C THR A 160 -11.62 -10.47 2.26
N MET A 161 -12.71 -10.10 2.94
CA MET A 161 -12.66 -9.66 4.34
C MET A 161 -12.08 -10.74 5.26
N THR A 162 -12.41 -12.01 5.01
CA THR A 162 -11.87 -13.16 5.76
C THR A 162 -10.35 -13.25 5.62
N ASP A 163 -9.80 -12.99 4.43
CA ASP A 163 -8.35 -12.95 4.24
C ASP A 163 -7.69 -11.82 5.01
N VAL A 164 -8.30 -10.64 5.03
CA VAL A 164 -7.82 -9.49 5.81
C VAL A 164 -7.78 -9.85 7.30
N GLN A 165 -8.86 -10.39 7.84
CA GLN A 165 -8.93 -10.79 9.25
C GLN A 165 -7.91 -11.88 9.58
N ARG A 166 -7.74 -12.87 8.71
CA ARG A 166 -6.74 -13.94 8.85
C ARG A 166 -5.32 -13.38 8.95
N ILE A 167 -4.95 -12.42 8.09
CA ILE A 167 -3.61 -11.83 8.13
C ILE A 167 -3.43 -10.93 9.34
N ILE A 168 -4.43 -10.14 9.71
CA ILE A 168 -4.41 -9.33 10.94
C ILE A 168 -4.15 -10.23 12.16
N ALA A 169 -4.89 -11.32 12.29
CA ALA A 169 -4.73 -12.28 13.39
C ALA A 169 -3.35 -12.97 13.34
N LYS A 170 -2.93 -13.46 12.16
CA LYS A 170 -1.63 -14.12 11.95
C LYS A 170 -0.45 -13.24 12.37
N LEU A 171 -0.53 -11.94 12.10
CA LEU A 171 0.54 -10.99 12.39
C LEU A 171 0.39 -10.30 13.77
N GLY A 172 -0.63 -10.63 14.55
CA GLY A 172 -0.91 -10.02 15.84
C GLY A 172 -1.16 -8.51 15.76
N ILE A 173 -1.79 -8.04 14.67
CA ILE A 173 -2.04 -6.63 14.43
C ILE A 173 -3.25 -6.19 15.27
N LYS A 174 -3.07 -5.13 16.05
CA LYS A 174 -4.13 -4.49 16.85
C LYS A 174 -4.91 -3.47 16.02
N PRO A 175 -6.08 -2.98 16.49
CA PRO A 175 -6.89 -2.00 15.77
C PRO A 175 -6.21 -0.66 15.47
N ASP A 176 -5.14 -0.34 16.16
CA ASP A 176 -4.31 0.85 15.95
C ASP A 176 -3.10 0.59 15.01
N GLY A 177 -2.99 -0.61 14.46
CA GLY A 177 -1.88 -1.02 13.60
C GLY A 177 -0.60 -1.45 14.33
N THR A 178 -0.55 -1.36 15.66
CA THR A 178 0.57 -1.93 16.43
C THR A 178 0.50 -3.45 16.43
N ARG A 179 1.59 -4.11 16.81
CA ARG A 179 1.62 -5.58 16.93
C ARG A 179 1.81 -6.01 18.37
N THR A 180 1.22 -7.15 18.70
CA THR A 180 1.65 -7.90 19.89
C THR A 180 3.09 -8.36 19.70
N LYS A 181 3.90 -8.16 20.75
CA LYS A 181 5.27 -8.68 20.80
C LYS A 181 5.26 -10.20 20.85
#